data_5c027b335ec0028a81cea4935316b301
#
_entry.id   5c027b335ec0028a81cea4935316b301
#
_cell.length_a   1.000
_cell.length_b   1.000
_cell.length_c   1.000
_cell.angle_alpha   90.00
_cell.angle_beta   90.00
_cell.angle_gamma   90.00
#
_symmetry.space_group_name_H-M   'P 1'
#
loop_
_entity.id
_entity.type
_entity.pdbx_description
1 polymer ?
#
loop_
_entity_poly.entity_id
_entity_poly.type
_entity_poly.pdbx_seq_one_letter_code
_entity_poly.pdbx_strand_id
1 'polypeptide(L)'
;RRQRQMCIRDRACIMQIFLLTAPLFRRSSDGLTALAAALGVILLANPFSAGSVSLQLSFAAALGMVLLTPRLYQTLSGWYHGQRRLVERMIRFLAANLAATLGAMVFTAPLIAWYFNIFVIVAPLAGLLAVPAAGWSFMAAFITTLLGLVWLPLGQVLGWVSFALVKYILWVARTLTALPFHAVYFNNRILIYWMLYSYIAFIGCAVTKDRRRKYAMAAVLSAMMLAVSVWLGDTGRYGVMNALALDVGQGESVALWSGKEAALVDCGSSNSYVDAGGVAADQLASLGVRKLRCVVVTHYHADHTNGLYEVMERLPVETLYLPDIEDEYGVRQRLVELAARKGTDVVFVTSSTVLTLGEMTLTVYPPVAAEGDLNEQGLSALATAGDFDLLITGDMAGNTERKLAETYPLPDIEVLVVSHHGSRYSSDETFLRAIRPEVGIISVGDNSYGHPSGQAMERLEDIGADIWRTDRQGTVRVTVKGEN
;
A
#
# COMPACT_ATOMS: atom_id res chain seq x y z
N ARG A 1 18.71 -12.04 15.19
CA ARG A 1 18.20 -11.45 16.45
C ARG A 1 16.98 -10.60 16.10
N ARG A 2 15.77 -11.13 16.36
CA ARG A 2 14.51 -10.35 16.25
C ARG A 2 14.61 -9.16 17.21
N GLN A 3 14.86 -7.96 16.67
CA GLN A 3 14.62 -6.73 17.40
C GLN A 3 13.12 -6.68 17.72
N ARG A 4 12.75 -6.81 18.99
CA ARG A 4 11.38 -6.55 19.44
C ARG A 4 11.09 -5.08 19.14
N GLN A 5 10.39 -4.79 18.05
CA GLN A 5 9.87 -3.46 17.80
C GLN A 5 8.88 -3.15 18.91
N MET A 6 9.16 -2.10 19.67
CA MET A 6 8.25 -1.65 20.73
C MET A 6 6.90 -1.31 20.13
N CYS A 7 5.85 -2.01 20.55
CA CYS A 7 4.49 -1.87 20.00
C CYS A 7 3.97 -0.43 20.20
N ILE A 8 3.09 0.04 19.32
CA ILE A 8 2.40 1.36 19.45
C ILE A 8 1.74 1.48 20.83
N ARG A 9 1.16 0.39 21.31
CA ARG A 9 0.55 0.29 22.64
C ARG A 9 1.53 0.59 23.77
N ASP A 10 2.76 0.07 23.72
CA ASP A 10 3.77 0.27 24.76
C ASP A 10 4.19 1.73 24.84
N ARG A 11 4.27 2.42 23.70
CA ARG A 11 4.57 3.86 23.61
C ARG A 11 3.46 4.72 24.23
N ALA A 12 2.21 4.41 23.92
CA ALA A 12 1.06 5.09 24.53
C ALA A 12 1.01 4.87 26.05
N CYS A 13 1.33 3.65 26.52
CA CYS A 13 1.44 3.36 27.95
C CYS A 13 2.52 4.20 28.63
N ILE A 14 3.71 4.33 28.06
CA ILE A 14 4.80 5.15 28.63
C ILE A 14 4.36 6.61 28.73
N MET A 15 3.75 7.17 27.69
CA MET A 15 3.23 8.54 27.72
C MET A 15 2.17 8.73 28.81
N GLN A 16 1.22 7.80 28.94
CA GLN A 16 0.18 7.84 29.97
C GLN A 16 0.77 7.72 31.39
N ILE A 17 1.77 6.88 31.58
CA ILE A 17 2.47 6.77 32.87
C ILE A 17 3.05 8.13 33.28
N PHE A 18 3.74 8.85 32.37
CA PHE A 18 4.28 10.17 32.70
C PHE A 18 3.20 11.20 32.99
N LEU A 19 2.08 11.20 32.27
CA LEU A 19 0.96 12.10 32.54
C LEU A 19 0.27 11.81 33.86
N LEU A 20 0.07 10.53 34.21
CA LEU A 20 -0.62 10.12 35.41
C LEU A 20 0.26 10.19 36.67
N THR A 21 1.58 10.11 36.52
CA THR A 21 2.50 10.21 37.68
C THR A 21 2.86 11.66 38.07
N ALA A 22 2.74 12.62 37.12
CA ALA A 22 3.05 14.04 37.42
C ALA A 22 2.33 14.61 38.67
N PRO A 23 1.03 14.35 38.88
CA PRO A 23 0.34 14.80 40.11
C PRO A 23 0.90 14.16 41.39
N LEU A 24 1.42 12.93 41.35
CA LEU A 24 2.05 12.27 42.52
C LEU A 24 3.28 13.04 43.02
N PHE A 25 3.96 13.74 42.08
CA PHE A 25 5.10 14.61 42.41
C PHE A 25 4.70 16.06 42.68
N ARG A 26 3.41 16.34 42.90
CA ARG A 26 2.83 17.69 43.13
C ARG A 26 3.15 18.68 41.99
N ARG A 27 3.30 18.18 40.73
CA ARG A 27 3.51 19.01 39.55
C ARG A 27 2.27 18.99 38.69
N SER A 28 1.97 20.13 38.05
CA SER A 28 0.94 20.18 37.00
C SER A 28 1.35 19.26 35.85
N SER A 29 0.44 18.42 35.37
CA SER A 29 0.68 17.60 34.18
C SER A 29 0.80 18.49 32.98
N ASP A 30 2.00 18.60 32.41
CA ASP A 30 2.24 19.27 31.13
C ASP A 30 2.44 18.24 30.04
N GLY A 31 1.57 18.30 29.00
CA GLY A 31 1.56 17.33 27.93
C GLY A 31 2.86 17.33 27.10
N LEU A 32 3.50 18.49 26.93
CA LEU A 32 4.76 18.58 26.19
C LEU A 32 5.93 17.96 26.96
N THR A 33 6.00 18.24 28.26
CA THR A 33 7.02 17.65 29.14
C THR A 33 6.87 16.13 29.21
N ALA A 34 5.64 15.62 29.35
CA ALA A 34 5.37 14.18 29.36
C ALA A 34 5.74 13.51 28.02
N LEU A 35 5.43 14.17 26.91
CA LEU A 35 5.77 13.70 25.57
C LEU A 35 7.30 13.65 25.39
N ALA A 36 8.02 14.71 25.78
CA ALA A 36 9.48 14.79 25.69
C ALA A 36 10.15 13.72 26.58
N ALA A 37 9.67 13.53 27.82
CA ALA A 37 10.18 12.50 28.72
C ALA A 37 9.97 11.09 28.16
N ALA A 38 8.77 10.80 27.63
CA ALA A 38 8.48 9.51 26.98
C ALA A 38 9.40 9.25 25.77
N LEU A 39 9.63 10.27 24.92
CA LEU A 39 10.55 10.17 23.81
C LEU A 39 11.99 9.89 24.30
N GLY A 40 12.44 10.61 25.32
CA GLY A 40 13.76 10.41 25.91
C GLY A 40 13.96 8.98 26.41
N VAL A 41 13.00 8.43 27.15
CA VAL A 41 13.07 7.03 27.63
C VAL A 41 13.11 6.02 26.49
N ILE A 42 12.27 6.21 25.45
CA ILE A 42 12.25 5.30 24.30
C ILE A 42 13.58 5.34 23.52
N LEU A 43 14.15 6.54 23.31
CA LEU A 43 15.41 6.70 22.60
C LEU A 43 16.62 6.24 23.41
N LEU A 44 16.60 6.40 24.74
CA LEU A 44 17.63 5.84 25.62
C LEU A 44 17.61 4.31 25.62
N ALA A 45 16.42 3.71 25.58
CA ALA A 45 16.27 2.25 25.50
C ALA A 45 16.71 1.70 24.13
N ASN A 46 16.42 2.41 23.04
CA ASN A 46 16.84 2.05 21.68
C ASN A 46 16.94 3.29 20.79
N PRO A 47 18.15 3.82 20.55
CA PRO A 47 18.36 5.00 19.70
C PRO A 47 17.88 4.82 18.25
N PHE A 48 17.97 3.60 17.71
CA PHE A 48 17.52 3.29 16.36
C PHE A 48 16.01 3.40 16.18
N SER A 49 15.25 3.46 17.27
CA SER A 49 13.80 3.72 17.20
C SER A 49 13.46 5.07 16.58
N ALA A 50 14.38 6.05 16.57
CA ALA A 50 14.19 7.35 15.92
C ALA A 50 13.86 7.21 14.41
N GLY A 51 14.44 6.22 13.71
CA GLY A 51 14.16 5.90 12.31
C GLY A 51 12.84 5.15 12.08
N SER A 52 12.14 4.73 13.15
CA SER A 52 10.88 4.00 13.02
C SER A 52 9.73 4.92 12.62
N VAL A 53 9.16 4.68 11.43
CA VAL A 53 7.96 5.40 10.92
C VAL A 53 6.84 5.41 11.95
N SER A 54 6.61 4.28 12.62
CA SER A 54 5.58 4.15 13.65
C SER A 54 5.83 5.06 14.86
N LEU A 55 7.10 5.25 15.31
CA LEU A 55 7.43 6.19 16.37
C LEU A 55 7.18 7.63 15.93
N GLN A 56 7.67 8.00 14.76
CA GLN A 56 7.52 9.34 14.20
C GLN A 56 6.07 9.74 14.07
N LEU A 57 5.22 8.86 13.50
CA LEU A 57 3.78 9.12 13.35
C LEU A 57 3.06 9.23 14.71
N SER A 58 3.38 8.35 15.67
CA SER A 58 2.76 8.39 17.01
C SER A 58 3.09 9.69 17.74
N PHE A 59 4.36 10.12 17.68
CA PHE A 59 4.78 11.36 18.32
C PHE A 59 4.28 12.60 17.59
N ALA A 60 4.24 12.60 16.27
CA ALA A 60 3.65 13.68 15.47
C ALA A 60 2.16 13.86 15.81
N ALA A 61 1.39 12.76 15.88
CA ALA A 61 -0.01 12.81 16.27
C ALA A 61 -0.21 13.36 17.68
N ALA A 62 0.57 12.87 18.67
CA ALA A 62 0.49 13.32 20.05
C ALA A 62 0.87 14.81 20.17
N LEU A 63 1.92 15.24 19.50
CA LEU A 63 2.33 16.65 19.46
C LEU A 63 1.24 17.54 18.87
N GLY A 64 0.64 17.13 17.77
CA GLY A 64 -0.49 17.84 17.16
C GLY A 64 -1.70 17.93 18.09
N MET A 65 -2.03 16.84 18.79
CA MET A 65 -3.10 16.84 19.79
C MET A 65 -2.82 17.79 20.96
N VAL A 66 -1.59 17.83 21.47
CA VAL A 66 -1.23 18.71 22.58
C VAL A 66 -1.24 20.18 22.17
N LEU A 67 -0.69 20.52 21.01
CA LEU A 67 -0.48 21.90 20.58
C LEU A 67 -1.71 22.53 19.91
N LEU A 68 -2.40 21.78 19.05
CA LEU A 68 -3.46 22.34 18.18
C LEU A 68 -4.87 22.05 18.68
N THR A 69 -5.12 20.87 19.24
CA THR A 69 -6.48 20.49 19.65
C THR A 69 -7.16 21.50 20.58
N PRO A 70 -6.49 22.06 21.63
CA PRO A 70 -7.15 23.01 22.52
C PRO A 70 -7.59 24.28 21.80
N ARG A 71 -6.76 24.79 20.87
CA ARG A 71 -7.06 26.00 20.07
C ARG A 71 -8.19 25.75 19.08
N LEU A 72 -8.12 24.62 18.35
CA LEU A 72 -9.15 24.22 17.41
C LEU A 72 -10.49 23.99 18.11
N TYR A 73 -10.48 23.32 19.27
CA TYR A 73 -11.68 23.11 20.06
C TYR A 73 -12.33 24.41 20.51
N GLN A 74 -11.55 25.36 21.03
CA GLN A 74 -12.06 26.69 21.41
C GLN A 74 -12.69 27.42 20.23
N THR A 75 -12.06 27.38 19.06
CA THR A 75 -12.58 28.01 17.85
C THR A 75 -13.87 27.34 17.38
N LEU A 76 -13.90 26.01 17.31
CA LEU A 76 -15.05 25.24 16.81
C LEU A 76 -16.23 25.27 17.79
N SER A 77 -15.99 25.17 19.10
CA SER A 77 -17.04 25.21 20.11
C SER A 77 -17.60 26.60 20.36
N GLY A 78 -16.82 27.65 20.06
CA GLY A 78 -17.22 29.05 20.18
C GLY A 78 -18.20 29.55 19.12
N TRP A 79 -18.50 28.77 18.09
CA TRP A 79 -19.44 29.15 17.02
C TRP A 79 -20.91 29.12 17.45
N TYR A 80 -21.25 28.41 18.54
CA TYR A 80 -22.63 28.28 18.99
C TYR A 80 -22.79 28.84 20.40
N HIS A 81 -23.67 29.86 20.51
CA HIS A 81 -24.06 30.53 21.76
C HIS A 81 -25.57 30.42 22.03
N GLY A 82 -26.19 29.31 21.57
CA GLY A 82 -27.63 29.11 21.72
C GLY A 82 -28.03 28.58 23.11
N GLN A 83 -29.32 28.79 23.45
CA GLN A 83 -29.87 28.46 24.77
C GLN A 83 -30.20 26.95 24.97
N ARG A 84 -30.11 26.10 23.91
CA ARG A 84 -30.49 24.68 23.97
C ARG A 84 -29.33 23.84 24.44
N ARG A 85 -29.31 23.44 25.71
CA ARG A 85 -28.27 22.63 26.36
C ARG A 85 -27.89 21.34 25.59
N LEU A 86 -28.86 20.69 24.94
CA LEU A 86 -28.63 19.43 24.23
C LEU A 86 -27.86 19.68 22.93
N VAL A 87 -28.18 20.73 22.20
CA VAL A 87 -27.47 21.15 20.98
C VAL A 87 -26.06 21.59 21.33
N GLU A 88 -25.88 22.34 22.42
CA GLU A 88 -24.56 22.73 22.88
C GLU A 88 -23.67 21.52 23.23
N ARG A 89 -24.20 20.50 23.91
CA ARG A 89 -23.46 19.27 24.20
C ARG A 89 -23.06 18.53 22.92
N MET A 90 -23.96 18.43 21.96
CA MET A 90 -23.67 17.82 20.65
C MET A 90 -22.55 18.56 19.93
N ILE A 91 -22.64 19.89 19.84
CA ILE A 91 -21.64 20.72 19.14
C ILE A 91 -20.28 20.59 19.85
N ARG A 92 -20.23 20.66 21.16
CA ARG A 92 -18.99 20.46 21.94
C ARG A 92 -18.38 19.09 21.72
N PHE A 93 -19.20 18.04 21.64
CA PHE A 93 -18.74 16.67 21.34
C PHE A 93 -18.17 16.57 19.93
N LEU A 94 -18.89 17.09 18.92
CA LEU A 94 -18.43 17.12 17.53
C LEU A 94 -17.16 17.96 17.37
N ALA A 95 -17.12 19.13 18.00
CA ALA A 95 -15.96 20.02 18.00
C ALA A 95 -14.73 19.36 18.63
N ALA A 96 -14.90 18.61 19.73
CA ALA A 96 -13.80 17.91 20.38
C ALA A 96 -13.20 16.80 19.49
N ASN A 97 -14.06 15.97 18.89
CA ASN A 97 -13.61 14.90 17.99
C ASN A 97 -12.94 15.46 16.72
N LEU A 98 -13.55 16.49 16.10
CA LEU A 98 -12.98 17.10 14.91
C LEU A 98 -11.67 17.83 15.21
N ALA A 99 -11.59 18.56 16.35
CA ALA A 99 -10.37 19.22 16.77
C ALA A 99 -9.23 18.24 17.05
N ALA A 100 -9.52 17.09 17.66
CA ALA A 100 -8.52 16.06 17.94
C ALA A 100 -8.01 15.43 16.63
N THR A 101 -8.92 15.09 15.71
CA THR A 101 -8.54 14.52 14.41
C THR A 101 -7.72 15.49 13.57
N LEU A 102 -8.16 16.75 13.45
CA LEU A 102 -7.43 17.78 12.71
C LEU A 102 -6.08 18.10 13.38
N GLY A 103 -6.05 18.17 14.71
CA GLY A 103 -4.81 18.40 15.46
C GLY A 103 -3.76 17.34 15.18
N ALA A 104 -4.14 16.07 15.24
CA ALA A 104 -3.25 14.96 14.91
C ALA A 104 -2.84 14.99 13.42
N MET A 105 -3.82 15.17 12.51
CA MET A 105 -3.63 15.12 11.06
C MET A 105 -2.63 16.17 10.57
N VAL A 106 -2.66 17.40 11.09
CA VAL A 106 -1.73 18.46 10.67
C VAL A 106 -0.27 18.05 10.84
N PHE A 107 0.08 17.36 11.90
CA PHE A 107 1.46 16.94 12.13
C PHE A 107 1.82 15.59 11.48
N THR A 108 0.83 14.72 11.27
CA THR A 108 1.07 13.40 10.64
C THR A 108 1.03 13.45 9.12
N ALA A 109 0.28 14.38 8.52
CA ALA A 109 0.09 14.45 7.06
C ALA A 109 1.41 14.55 6.26
N PRO A 110 2.40 15.38 6.65
CA PRO A 110 3.67 15.43 5.95
C PRO A 110 4.43 14.10 5.98
N LEU A 111 4.40 13.41 7.12
CA LEU A 111 5.04 12.11 7.28
C LEU A 111 4.31 11.02 6.48
N ILE A 112 2.98 11.02 6.52
CA ILE A 112 2.17 10.07 5.74
C ILE A 112 2.42 10.27 4.24
N ALA A 113 2.45 11.51 3.76
CA ALA A 113 2.76 11.81 2.38
C ALA A 113 4.19 11.40 2.00
N TRP A 114 5.16 11.58 2.90
CA TRP A 114 6.56 11.20 2.66
C TRP A 114 6.78 9.69 2.60
N TYR A 115 6.15 8.93 3.53
CA TYR A 115 6.36 7.49 3.64
C TYR A 115 5.43 6.67 2.77
N PHE A 116 4.17 7.12 2.60
CA PHE A 116 3.11 6.35 1.96
C PHE A 116 2.58 6.99 0.67
N ASN A 117 3.09 8.17 0.27
CA ASN A 117 2.66 8.89 -0.92
C ASN A 117 1.14 9.16 -0.98
N ILE A 118 0.47 9.30 0.16
CA ILE A 118 -0.98 9.48 0.25
C ILE A 118 -1.33 10.60 1.23
N PHE A 119 -2.40 11.34 0.93
CA PHE A 119 -3.06 12.25 1.85
C PHE A 119 -4.55 11.99 1.85
N VAL A 120 -5.09 11.51 2.97
CA VAL A 120 -6.49 11.09 3.10
C VAL A 120 -7.36 12.31 3.40
N ILE A 121 -8.11 12.80 2.40
CA ILE A 121 -8.98 13.99 2.54
C ILE A 121 -10.15 13.71 3.49
N VAL A 122 -10.72 12.50 3.44
CA VAL A 122 -11.88 12.12 4.24
C VAL A 122 -11.54 11.78 5.70
N ALA A 123 -10.25 11.83 6.10
CA ALA A 123 -9.82 11.49 7.45
C ALA A 123 -10.54 12.26 8.57
N PRO A 124 -10.82 13.59 8.46
CA PRO A 124 -11.58 14.30 9.49
C PRO A 124 -13.00 13.78 9.65
N LEU A 125 -13.67 13.43 8.54
CA LEU A 125 -15.01 12.85 8.56
C LEU A 125 -14.99 11.42 9.10
N ALA A 126 -14.03 10.62 8.68
CA ALA A 126 -13.82 9.27 9.20
C ALA A 126 -13.58 9.29 10.72
N GLY A 127 -12.72 10.20 11.20
CA GLY A 127 -12.47 10.40 12.64
C GLY A 127 -13.74 10.77 13.41
N LEU A 128 -14.54 11.69 12.87
CA LEU A 128 -15.79 12.13 13.49
C LEU A 128 -16.79 10.96 13.65
N LEU A 129 -16.88 10.09 12.66
CA LEU A 129 -17.84 8.97 12.62
C LEU A 129 -17.32 7.72 13.35
N ALA A 130 -16.06 7.36 13.13
CA ALA A 130 -15.49 6.09 13.60
C ALA A 130 -14.90 6.14 15.02
N VAL A 131 -14.25 7.26 15.42
CA VAL A 131 -13.56 7.34 16.72
C VAL A 131 -14.51 7.16 17.91
N PRO A 132 -15.69 7.80 17.96
CA PRO A 132 -16.64 7.56 19.06
C PRO A 132 -17.14 6.10 19.08
N ALA A 133 -17.43 5.52 17.91
CA ALA A 133 -17.87 4.14 17.81
C ALA A 133 -16.77 3.15 18.25
N ALA A 134 -15.50 3.44 17.97
CA ALA A 134 -14.36 2.64 18.43
C ALA A 134 -14.24 2.66 19.96
N GLY A 135 -14.41 3.82 20.59
CA GLY A 135 -14.44 3.94 22.04
C GLY A 135 -15.56 3.11 22.68
N TRP A 136 -16.78 3.21 22.15
CA TRP A 136 -17.91 2.42 22.61
C TRP A 136 -17.75 0.91 22.34
N SER A 137 -17.16 0.55 21.20
CA SER A 137 -16.86 -0.85 20.87
C SER A 137 -15.87 -1.46 21.86
N PHE A 138 -14.83 -0.73 22.24
CA PHE A 138 -13.85 -1.16 23.23
C PHE A 138 -14.52 -1.39 24.60
N MET A 139 -15.33 -0.44 25.08
CA MET A 139 -16.06 -0.55 26.34
C MET A 139 -17.04 -1.73 26.32
N ALA A 140 -17.81 -1.87 25.25
CA ALA A 140 -18.75 -2.98 25.10
C ALA A 140 -18.02 -4.33 25.07
N ALA A 141 -16.91 -4.46 24.35
CA ALA A 141 -16.12 -5.68 24.32
C ALA A 141 -15.53 -6.03 25.69
N PHE A 142 -15.05 -5.03 26.41
CA PHE A 142 -14.51 -5.22 27.77
C PHE A 142 -15.60 -5.73 28.74
N ILE A 143 -16.76 -5.07 28.75
CA ILE A 143 -17.92 -5.49 29.58
C ILE A 143 -18.38 -6.89 29.19
N THR A 144 -18.51 -7.15 27.89
CA THR A 144 -18.92 -8.46 27.33
C THR A 144 -17.97 -9.57 27.81
N THR A 145 -16.65 -9.31 27.79
CA THR A 145 -15.65 -10.28 28.21
C THR A 145 -15.77 -10.58 29.70
N LEU A 146 -15.88 -9.53 30.54
CA LEU A 146 -16.04 -9.72 32.00
C LEU A 146 -17.31 -10.50 32.37
N LEU A 147 -18.44 -10.14 31.74
CA LEU A 147 -19.70 -10.82 32.01
C LEU A 147 -19.73 -12.24 31.42
N GLY A 148 -19.07 -12.46 30.28
CA GLY A 148 -18.94 -13.78 29.67
C GLY A 148 -18.06 -14.74 30.48
N LEU A 149 -17.11 -14.24 31.27
CA LEU A 149 -16.34 -15.05 32.22
C LEU A 149 -17.20 -15.56 33.37
N VAL A 150 -18.26 -14.83 33.76
CA VAL A 150 -19.19 -15.23 34.83
C VAL A 150 -20.32 -16.09 34.25
N TRP A 151 -20.88 -15.70 33.11
CA TRP A 151 -21.98 -16.40 32.46
C TRP A 151 -21.92 -16.23 30.94
N LEU A 152 -21.46 -17.27 30.25
CA LEU A 152 -21.19 -17.26 28.81
C LEU A 152 -22.39 -16.81 27.95
N PRO A 153 -23.64 -17.26 28.16
CA PRO A 153 -24.79 -16.81 27.35
C PRO A 153 -25.02 -15.29 27.43
N LEU A 154 -24.83 -14.69 28.61
CA LEU A 154 -24.94 -13.22 28.76
C LEU A 154 -23.84 -12.50 27.97
N GLY A 155 -22.62 -13.02 28.03
CA GLY A 155 -21.51 -12.51 27.22
C GLY A 155 -21.80 -12.59 25.72
N GLN A 156 -22.36 -13.70 25.25
CA GLN A 156 -22.73 -13.89 23.85
C GLN A 156 -23.79 -12.87 23.38
N VAL A 157 -24.86 -12.66 24.17
CA VAL A 157 -25.90 -11.67 23.84
C VAL A 157 -25.33 -10.25 23.78
N LEU A 158 -24.54 -9.86 24.79
CA LEU A 158 -23.93 -8.53 24.80
C LEU A 158 -22.84 -8.36 23.74
N GLY A 159 -22.23 -9.45 23.28
CA GLY A 159 -21.28 -9.47 22.16
C GLY A 159 -21.85 -8.92 20.85
N TRP A 160 -23.17 -9.05 20.64
CA TRP A 160 -23.82 -8.45 19.48
C TRP A 160 -23.70 -6.93 19.40
N VAL A 161 -23.62 -6.25 20.55
CA VAL A 161 -23.39 -4.78 20.59
C VAL A 161 -22.00 -4.44 20.05
N SER A 162 -20.98 -5.15 20.53
CA SER A 162 -19.60 -4.98 20.03
C SER A 162 -19.50 -5.30 18.55
N PHE A 163 -20.12 -6.39 18.12
CA PHE A 163 -20.20 -6.80 16.72
C PHE A 163 -20.84 -5.72 15.84
N ALA A 164 -22.00 -5.17 16.26
CA ALA A 164 -22.68 -4.12 15.51
C ALA A 164 -21.83 -2.85 15.37
N LEU A 165 -21.14 -2.44 16.45
CA LEU A 165 -20.25 -1.28 16.42
C LEU A 165 -19.04 -1.50 15.51
N VAL A 166 -18.43 -2.68 15.52
CA VAL A 166 -17.34 -3.03 14.60
C VAL A 166 -17.85 -3.03 13.15
N LYS A 167 -19.02 -3.64 12.89
CA LYS A 167 -19.64 -3.60 11.55
C LYS A 167 -19.92 -2.18 11.07
N TYR A 168 -20.37 -1.30 11.96
CA TYR A 168 -20.55 0.12 11.66
C TYR A 168 -19.23 0.80 11.27
N ILE A 169 -18.15 0.58 12.04
CA ILE A 169 -16.83 1.15 11.73
C ILE A 169 -16.34 0.68 10.35
N LEU A 170 -16.47 -0.62 10.07
CA LEU A 170 -16.10 -1.18 8.76
C LEU A 170 -16.96 -0.62 7.63
N TRP A 171 -18.27 -0.43 7.88
CA TRP A 171 -19.15 0.21 6.92
C TRP A 171 -18.75 1.65 6.63
N VAL A 172 -18.45 2.45 7.66
CA VAL A 172 -17.95 3.83 7.50
C VAL A 172 -16.65 3.84 6.67
N ALA A 173 -15.70 2.96 7.01
CA ALA A 173 -14.44 2.87 6.27
C ALA A 173 -14.68 2.56 4.79
N ARG A 174 -15.44 1.51 4.47
CA ARG A 174 -15.76 1.12 3.09
C ARG A 174 -16.50 2.20 2.31
N THR A 175 -17.48 2.86 2.96
CA THR A 175 -18.26 3.93 2.31
C THR A 175 -17.39 5.14 1.99
N LEU A 176 -16.51 5.54 2.90
CA LEU A 176 -15.65 6.71 2.71
C LEU A 176 -14.52 6.42 1.72
N THR A 177 -13.97 5.22 1.68
CA THR A 177 -12.94 4.84 0.70
C THR A 177 -13.51 4.63 -0.71
N ALA A 178 -14.82 4.35 -0.85
CA ALA A 178 -15.48 4.28 -2.14
C ALA A 178 -15.71 5.67 -2.79
N LEU A 179 -15.51 6.77 -2.06
CA LEU A 179 -15.64 8.11 -2.63
C LEU A 179 -14.50 8.41 -3.61
N PRO A 180 -14.78 8.99 -4.80
CA PRO A 180 -13.76 9.21 -5.84
C PRO A 180 -12.62 10.14 -5.41
N PHE A 181 -12.84 10.98 -4.38
CA PHE A 181 -11.86 11.91 -3.85
C PHE A 181 -11.52 11.63 -2.38
N HIS A 182 -11.54 10.37 -1.95
CA HIS A 182 -11.24 10.00 -0.55
C HIS A 182 -9.80 10.35 -0.15
N ALA A 183 -8.87 10.30 -1.11
CA ALA A 183 -7.46 10.57 -0.89
C ALA A 183 -6.80 11.24 -2.11
N VAL A 184 -5.72 11.96 -1.87
CA VAL A 184 -4.77 12.42 -2.89
C VAL A 184 -3.54 11.53 -2.82
N TYR A 185 -3.15 10.98 -3.95
CA TYR A 185 -1.93 10.18 -4.08
C TYR A 185 -0.84 11.06 -4.71
N PHE A 186 0.35 11.04 -4.10
CA PHE A 186 1.50 11.80 -4.57
C PHE A 186 2.30 10.94 -5.55
N ASN A 187 2.11 11.14 -6.82
CA ASN A 187 2.81 10.42 -7.90
C ASN A 187 4.25 10.91 -8.13
N ASN A 188 4.65 12.00 -7.49
CA ASN A 188 6.04 12.48 -7.51
C ASN A 188 6.41 13.18 -6.20
N ARG A 189 7.72 13.22 -5.91
CA ARG A 189 8.25 13.86 -4.70
C ARG A 189 8.10 15.39 -4.71
N ILE A 190 7.90 16.01 -5.87
CA ILE A 190 7.74 17.47 -5.99
C ILE A 190 6.47 17.91 -5.27
N LEU A 191 5.38 17.11 -5.34
CA LEU A 191 4.16 17.37 -4.58
C LEU A 191 4.37 17.33 -3.07
N ILE A 192 5.26 16.44 -2.59
CA ILE A 192 5.62 16.38 -1.17
C ILE A 192 6.41 17.64 -0.77
N TYR A 193 7.36 18.08 -1.61
CA TYR A 193 8.10 19.32 -1.36
C TYR A 193 7.18 20.55 -1.37
N TRP A 194 6.20 20.59 -2.29
CA TRP A 194 5.16 21.62 -2.28
C TRP A 194 4.38 21.63 -0.96
N MET A 195 3.99 20.46 -0.46
CA MET A 195 3.28 20.35 0.81
C MET A 195 4.14 20.85 1.98
N LEU A 196 5.40 20.42 2.08
CA LEU A 196 6.34 20.88 3.12
C LEU A 196 6.55 22.38 3.06
N TYR A 197 6.76 22.94 1.86
CA TYR A 197 6.86 24.38 1.65
C TYR A 197 5.61 25.11 2.16
N SER A 198 4.43 24.62 1.81
CA SER A 198 3.16 25.22 2.25
C SER A 198 3.04 25.25 3.77
N TYR A 199 3.42 24.16 4.45
CA TYR A 199 3.48 24.14 5.92
C TYR A 199 4.42 25.20 6.48
N ILE A 200 5.65 25.29 5.97
CA ILE A 200 6.65 26.28 6.41
C ILE A 200 6.12 27.70 6.17
N ALA A 201 5.57 27.99 4.99
CA ALA A 201 5.02 29.28 4.64
C ALA A 201 3.89 29.70 5.56
N PHE A 202 2.91 28.83 5.83
CA PHE A 202 1.79 29.13 6.71
C PHE A 202 2.21 29.26 8.17
N ILE A 203 3.15 28.44 8.66
CA ILE A 203 3.71 28.60 10.01
C ILE A 203 4.43 29.94 10.12
N GLY A 204 5.27 30.30 9.13
CA GLY A 204 5.96 31.58 9.09
C GLY A 204 5.00 32.77 9.11
N CYS A 205 3.89 32.69 8.38
CA CYS A 205 2.84 33.71 8.41
C CYS A 205 2.14 33.80 9.77
N ALA A 206 1.99 32.69 10.48
CA ALA A 206 1.33 32.66 11.80
C ALA A 206 2.12 33.42 12.87
N VAL A 207 3.47 33.45 12.73
CA VAL A 207 4.36 34.11 13.69
C VAL A 207 4.47 35.62 13.47
N THR A 208 4.07 36.14 12.29
CA THR A 208 4.26 37.55 11.91
C THR A 208 3.04 38.42 12.18
N LYS A 209 3.27 39.72 12.49
CA LYS A 209 2.19 40.68 12.88
C LYS A 209 1.24 41.10 11.74
N ASP A 210 1.72 41.18 10.50
CA ASP A 210 0.90 41.55 9.35
C ASP A 210 0.36 40.31 8.62
N ARG A 211 -0.77 39.81 9.11
CA ARG A 211 -1.23 38.46 8.75
C ARG A 211 -1.92 38.40 7.38
N ARG A 212 -2.86 39.28 7.06
CA ARG A 212 -3.74 39.10 5.88
C ARG A 212 -3.01 39.04 4.55
N ARG A 213 -2.13 40.03 4.27
CA ARG A 213 -1.38 40.08 2.99
C ARG A 213 -0.40 38.90 2.85
N LYS A 214 0.27 38.56 3.95
CA LYS A 214 1.24 37.43 3.95
C LYS A 214 0.55 36.07 3.74
N TYR A 215 -0.59 35.82 4.38
CA TYR A 215 -1.38 34.61 4.10
C TYR A 215 -1.88 34.56 2.66
N ALA A 216 -2.36 35.67 2.10
CA ALA A 216 -2.76 35.74 0.70
C ALA A 216 -1.59 35.42 -0.24
N MET A 217 -0.42 36.02 0.00
CA MET A 217 0.80 35.74 -0.78
C MET A 217 1.23 34.28 -0.63
N ALA A 218 1.27 33.74 0.58
CA ALA A 218 1.64 32.35 0.82
C ALA A 218 0.67 31.39 0.12
N ALA A 219 -0.64 31.69 0.13
CA ALA A 219 -1.65 30.89 -0.56
C ALA A 219 -1.48 30.93 -2.09
N VAL A 220 -1.24 32.11 -2.67
CA VAL A 220 -0.99 32.26 -4.11
C VAL A 220 0.27 31.51 -4.53
N LEU A 221 1.39 31.70 -3.81
CA LEU A 221 2.64 31.01 -4.10
C LEU A 221 2.49 29.50 -3.93
N SER A 222 1.77 29.03 -2.90
CA SER A 222 1.48 27.60 -2.71
C SER A 222 0.64 27.04 -3.85
N ALA A 223 -0.37 27.77 -4.34
CA ALA A 223 -1.18 27.35 -5.47
C ALA A 223 -0.37 27.31 -6.79
N MET A 224 0.50 28.28 -7.01
CA MET A 224 1.41 28.28 -8.17
C MET A 224 2.39 27.09 -8.12
N MET A 225 3.00 26.84 -6.97
CA MET A 225 3.88 25.68 -6.80
C MET A 225 3.13 24.36 -6.96
N LEU A 226 1.86 24.27 -6.52
CA LEU A 226 1.02 23.10 -6.76
C LEU A 226 0.82 22.89 -8.26
N ALA A 227 0.44 23.93 -8.99
CA ALA A 227 0.25 23.84 -10.44
C ALA A 227 1.52 23.37 -11.16
N VAL A 228 2.69 23.94 -10.81
CA VAL A 228 3.98 23.53 -11.33
C VAL A 228 4.29 22.08 -10.95
N SER A 229 4.03 21.68 -9.70
CA SER A 229 4.29 20.31 -9.23
C SER A 229 3.43 19.27 -9.95
N VAL A 230 2.16 19.62 -10.23
CA VAL A 230 1.25 18.77 -11.02
C VAL A 230 1.72 18.67 -12.46
N TRP A 231 2.08 19.81 -13.08
CA TRP A 231 2.59 19.84 -14.45
C TRP A 231 3.90 19.05 -14.62
N LEU A 232 4.87 19.24 -13.73
CA LEU A 232 6.13 18.46 -13.73
C LEU A 232 5.88 16.97 -13.44
N GLY A 233 4.89 16.65 -12.62
CA GLY A 233 4.51 15.27 -12.32
C GLY A 233 3.90 14.56 -13.52
N ASP A 234 3.19 15.29 -14.36
CA ASP A 234 2.62 14.75 -15.60
C ASP A 234 3.72 14.49 -16.65
N THR A 235 4.72 15.36 -16.75
CA THR A 235 5.86 15.18 -17.68
C THR A 235 6.78 14.01 -17.29
N GLY A 236 6.82 13.61 -16.01
CA GLY A 236 7.63 12.47 -15.53
C GLY A 236 7.04 11.07 -15.81
N ARG A 237 5.88 10.97 -16.49
CA ARG A 237 5.23 9.70 -16.86
C ARG A 237 5.71 9.13 -18.20
N TYR A 238 6.53 9.86 -18.93
CA TYR A 238 6.98 9.50 -20.26
C TYR A 238 8.26 8.66 -20.25
N GLY A 239 8.15 7.41 -19.76
CA GLY A 239 9.00 6.32 -20.26
C GLY A 239 8.16 5.54 -21.27
N VAL A 240 8.77 5.04 -22.31
CA VAL A 240 8.12 4.18 -23.29
C VAL A 240 7.51 2.97 -22.60
N MET A 241 8.20 2.44 -21.58
CA MET A 241 7.74 1.35 -20.73
C MET A 241 8.24 1.53 -19.30
N ASN A 242 7.43 1.15 -18.33
CA ASN A 242 7.81 1.02 -16.94
C ASN A 242 7.30 -0.31 -16.38
N ALA A 243 8.11 -0.93 -15.55
CA ALA A 243 7.74 -2.12 -14.78
C ALA A 243 8.06 -1.92 -13.30
N LEU A 244 7.27 -2.54 -12.43
CA LEU A 244 7.43 -2.47 -10.99
C LEU A 244 7.18 -3.85 -10.39
N ALA A 245 8.25 -4.56 -10.04
CA ALA A 245 8.15 -5.78 -9.26
C ALA A 245 7.95 -5.40 -7.79
N LEU A 246 6.75 -5.62 -7.28
CA LEU A 246 6.31 -5.17 -5.97
C LEU A 246 6.86 -6.08 -4.86
N ASP A 247 7.31 -5.47 -3.76
CA ASP A 247 7.60 -6.21 -2.53
C ASP A 247 6.28 -6.61 -1.85
N VAL A 248 5.78 -7.76 -2.25
CA VAL A 248 4.59 -8.40 -1.67
C VAL A 248 4.96 -9.53 -0.68
N GLY A 249 6.23 -9.60 -0.25
CA GLY A 249 6.75 -10.72 0.51
C GLY A 249 6.97 -11.95 -0.37
N GLN A 250 6.67 -13.15 0.14
CA GLN A 250 6.79 -14.37 -0.65
C GLN A 250 5.59 -14.51 -1.58
N GLY A 251 5.76 -14.15 -2.84
CA GLY A 251 4.75 -14.15 -3.89
C GLY A 251 5.14 -13.23 -5.04
N GLU A 252 4.25 -13.02 -5.99
CA GLU A 252 4.52 -12.23 -7.19
C GLU A 252 3.45 -11.16 -7.42
N SER A 253 3.90 -9.99 -7.85
CA SER A 253 3.05 -8.93 -8.38
C SER A 253 3.89 -7.96 -9.21
N VAL A 254 3.65 -7.90 -10.51
CA VAL A 254 4.39 -7.05 -11.44
C VAL A 254 3.43 -6.10 -12.14
N ALA A 255 3.57 -4.80 -11.85
CA ALA A 255 2.82 -3.76 -12.54
C ALA A 255 3.60 -3.25 -13.75
N LEU A 256 2.93 -3.15 -14.89
CA LEU A 256 3.47 -2.67 -16.16
C LEU A 256 2.66 -1.44 -16.60
N TRP A 257 3.32 -0.38 -17.08
CA TRP A 257 2.57 0.75 -17.65
C TRP A 257 3.37 1.53 -18.68
N SER A 258 2.63 2.09 -19.65
CA SER A 258 3.12 3.05 -20.63
C SER A 258 2.10 4.18 -20.76
N GLY A 259 2.53 5.41 -20.52
CA GLY A 259 1.63 6.56 -20.49
C GLY A 259 0.52 6.42 -19.43
N LYS A 260 -0.73 6.29 -19.89
CA LYS A 260 -1.93 6.16 -19.03
C LYS A 260 -2.45 4.74 -18.95
N GLU A 261 -1.93 3.83 -19.74
CA GLU A 261 -2.35 2.44 -19.77
C GLU A 261 -1.48 1.58 -18.87
N ALA A 262 -2.10 0.72 -18.09
CA ALA A 262 -1.43 -0.13 -17.13
C ALA A 262 -2.01 -1.54 -17.14
N ALA A 263 -1.14 -2.50 -16.88
CA ALA A 263 -1.45 -3.90 -16.66
C ALA A 263 -0.86 -4.37 -15.33
N LEU A 264 -1.39 -5.44 -14.78
CA LEU A 264 -0.85 -6.13 -13.63
C LEU A 264 -0.70 -7.61 -13.97
N VAL A 265 0.46 -8.16 -13.73
CA VAL A 265 0.72 -9.59 -13.84
C VAL A 265 0.85 -10.13 -12.43
N ASP A 266 -0.05 -11.01 -12.06
CA ASP A 266 -0.22 -11.58 -10.73
C ASP A 266 -0.40 -10.53 -9.62
N CYS A 267 -0.91 -10.96 -8.50
CA CYS A 267 -0.92 -10.22 -7.24
C CYS A 267 -1.24 -11.17 -6.10
N GLY A 268 -0.22 -11.63 -5.41
CA GLY A 268 -0.43 -12.50 -4.27
C GLY A 268 0.77 -12.57 -3.33
N SER A 269 0.55 -13.18 -2.17
CA SER A 269 1.57 -13.46 -1.17
C SER A 269 1.20 -14.69 -0.37
N SER A 270 2.15 -15.59 -0.14
CA SER A 270 2.00 -16.70 0.82
C SER A 270 2.24 -16.24 2.27
N ASN A 271 2.72 -15.00 2.46
CA ASN A 271 2.90 -14.42 3.78
C ASN A 271 1.58 -13.79 4.26
N SER A 272 0.90 -14.43 5.23
CA SER A 272 -0.39 -13.98 5.78
C SER A 272 -0.37 -12.60 6.46
N TYR A 273 0.79 -12.03 6.74
CA TYR A 273 0.94 -10.69 7.31
C TYR A 273 1.10 -9.60 6.26
N VAL A 274 1.23 -9.96 4.98
CA VAL A 274 1.36 -9.03 3.87
C VAL A 274 0.03 -8.99 3.10
N ASP A 275 -0.53 -7.80 2.99
CA ASP A 275 -1.68 -7.51 2.14
C ASP A 275 -1.18 -7.14 0.73
N ALA A 276 -0.93 -8.16 -0.10
CA ALA A 276 -0.41 -7.97 -1.45
C ALA A 276 -1.33 -7.09 -2.31
N GLY A 277 -2.66 -7.27 -2.17
CA GLY A 277 -3.64 -6.49 -2.91
C GLY A 277 -3.65 -5.03 -2.51
N GLY A 278 -3.58 -4.75 -1.20
CA GLY A 278 -3.45 -3.39 -0.68
C GLY A 278 -2.15 -2.72 -1.15
N VAL A 279 -1.01 -3.42 -1.09
CA VAL A 279 0.29 -2.94 -1.58
C VAL A 279 0.21 -2.58 -3.06
N ALA A 280 -0.31 -3.48 -3.91
CA ALA A 280 -0.42 -3.26 -5.35
C ALA A 280 -1.36 -2.09 -5.67
N ALA A 281 -2.55 -2.04 -5.07
CA ALA A 281 -3.50 -0.99 -5.30
C ALA A 281 -3.00 0.39 -4.86
N ASP A 282 -2.30 0.48 -3.71
CA ASP A 282 -1.71 1.73 -3.22
C ASP A 282 -0.57 2.21 -4.13
N GLN A 283 0.31 1.31 -4.58
CA GLN A 283 1.39 1.65 -5.51
C GLN A 283 0.83 2.10 -6.86
N LEU A 284 -0.11 1.37 -7.46
CA LEU A 284 -0.77 1.77 -8.70
C LEU A 284 -1.46 3.13 -8.56
N ALA A 285 -2.17 3.37 -7.46
CA ALA A 285 -2.80 4.66 -7.19
C ALA A 285 -1.78 5.79 -7.03
N SER A 286 -0.63 5.53 -6.38
CA SER A 286 0.47 6.50 -6.22
C SER A 286 1.12 6.85 -7.56
N LEU A 287 1.14 5.93 -8.51
CA LEU A 287 1.57 6.15 -9.90
C LEU A 287 0.51 6.87 -10.74
N GLY A 288 -0.67 7.12 -10.15
CA GLY A 288 -1.80 7.77 -10.82
C GLY A 288 -2.59 6.84 -11.73
N VAL A 289 -2.37 5.53 -11.66
CA VAL A 289 -3.20 4.53 -12.33
C VAL A 289 -4.58 4.51 -11.69
N ARG A 290 -5.61 4.71 -12.49
CA ARG A 290 -7.02 4.74 -12.04
C ARG A 290 -7.82 3.54 -12.56
N LYS A 291 -7.28 2.83 -13.51
CA LYS A 291 -7.88 1.70 -14.18
C LYS A 291 -6.78 0.81 -14.74
N LEU A 292 -6.97 -0.48 -14.71
CA LEU A 292 -6.10 -1.45 -15.38
C LEU A 292 -6.74 -1.86 -16.72
N ARG A 293 -5.93 -1.83 -17.78
CA ARG A 293 -6.29 -2.37 -19.09
C ARG A 293 -6.49 -3.87 -19.01
N CYS A 294 -5.57 -4.54 -18.30
CA CYS A 294 -5.72 -5.96 -18.03
C CYS A 294 -5.04 -6.37 -16.73
N VAL A 295 -5.48 -7.52 -16.24
CA VAL A 295 -4.77 -8.35 -15.27
C VAL A 295 -4.48 -9.67 -15.94
N VAL A 296 -3.24 -10.15 -15.83
CA VAL A 296 -2.82 -11.48 -16.29
C VAL A 296 -2.55 -12.32 -15.05
N VAL A 297 -3.15 -13.48 -14.96
CA VAL A 297 -2.89 -14.46 -13.92
C VAL A 297 -2.05 -15.57 -14.52
N THR A 298 -0.80 -15.72 -14.04
CA THR A 298 0.06 -16.76 -14.55
C THR A 298 -0.49 -18.13 -14.20
N HIS A 299 -0.83 -18.37 -12.94
CA HIS A 299 -1.44 -19.61 -12.45
C HIS A 299 -2.26 -19.35 -11.17
N TYR A 300 -2.94 -20.39 -10.64
CA TYR A 300 -3.95 -20.19 -9.60
C TYR A 300 -3.46 -20.36 -8.15
N HIS A 301 -2.16 -20.42 -7.88
CA HIS A 301 -1.67 -20.44 -6.50
C HIS A 301 -1.93 -19.13 -5.75
N ALA A 302 -2.03 -19.23 -4.43
CA ALA A 302 -2.44 -18.11 -3.59
C ALA A 302 -1.45 -16.96 -3.60
N ASP A 303 -0.16 -17.24 -3.71
CA ASP A 303 0.93 -16.25 -3.79
C ASP A 303 1.02 -15.53 -5.13
N HIS A 304 0.14 -15.86 -6.08
CA HIS A 304 -0.07 -15.15 -7.35
C HIS A 304 -1.46 -14.53 -7.45
N THR A 305 -2.43 -14.94 -6.63
CA THR A 305 -3.85 -14.57 -6.85
C THR A 305 -4.56 -13.92 -5.68
N ASN A 306 -4.14 -14.15 -4.43
CA ASN A 306 -4.94 -13.75 -3.26
C ASN A 306 -5.10 -12.24 -3.08
N GLY A 307 -4.21 -11.42 -3.65
CA GLY A 307 -4.31 -9.96 -3.66
C GLY A 307 -5.22 -9.41 -4.76
N LEU A 308 -5.53 -10.20 -5.80
CA LEU A 308 -6.34 -9.73 -6.93
C LEU A 308 -7.76 -9.34 -6.51
N TYR A 309 -8.30 -9.98 -5.48
CA TYR A 309 -9.62 -9.64 -4.95
C TYR A 309 -9.67 -8.19 -4.45
N GLU A 310 -8.65 -7.75 -3.72
CA GLU A 310 -8.54 -6.38 -3.23
C GLU A 310 -8.27 -5.39 -4.37
N VAL A 311 -7.38 -5.74 -5.31
CA VAL A 311 -7.08 -4.91 -6.49
C VAL A 311 -8.35 -4.66 -7.31
N MET A 312 -9.10 -5.72 -7.64
CA MET A 312 -10.33 -5.62 -8.44
C MET A 312 -11.49 -4.96 -7.68
N GLU A 313 -11.47 -4.99 -6.34
CA GLU A 313 -12.42 -4.19 -5.54
C GLU A 313 -12.12 -2.70 -5.61
N ARG A 314 -10.85 -2.29 -5.71
CA ARG A 314 -10.40 -0.90 -5.64
C ARG A 314 -10.18 -0.24 -6.99
N LEU A 315 -9.80 -1.00 -8.01
CA LEU A 315 -9.50 -0.51 -9.36
C LEU A 315 -10.37 -1.22 -10.40
N PRO A 316 -11.01 -0.49 -11.30
CA PRO A 316 -11.64 -1.08 -12.48
C PRO A 316 -10.60 -1.81 -13.32
N VAL A 317 -10.91 -3.03 -13.74
CA VAL A 317 -10.11 -3.86 -14.65
C VAL A 317 -10.95 -4.11 -15.91
N GLU A 318 -10.40 -3.85 -17.10
CA GLU A 318 -11.15 -4.10 -18.32
C GLU A 318 -11.19 -5.59 -18.65
N THR A 319 -10.03 -6.24 -18.68
CA THR A 319 -9.93 -7.65 -19.06
C THR A 319 -9.08 -8.44 -18.06
N LEU A 320 -9.53 -9.62 -17.72
CA LEU A 320 -8.82 -10.60 -16.88
C LEU A 320 -8.39 -11.78 -17.77
N TYR A 321 -7.09 -11.96 -17.96
CA TYR A 321 -6.51 -13.07 -18.69
C TYR A 321 -6.17 -14.20 -17.73
N LEU A 322 -6.71 -15.38 -17.99
CA LEU A 322 -6.58 -16.58 -17.15
C LEU A 322 -6.03 -17.76 -17.96
N PRO A 323 -5.24 -18.65 -17.35
CA PRO A 323 -4.92 -19.92 -17.98
C PRO A 323 -6.19 -20.81 -18.07
N ASP A 324 -6.34 -21.52 -19.21
CA ASP A 324 -7.45 -22.44 -19.39
C ASP A 324 -7.10 -23.83 -18.83
N ILE A 325 -6.97 -23.91 -17.53
CA ILE A 325 -6.60 -25.11 -16.78
C ILE A 325 -7.60 -25.35 -15.65
N GLU A 326 -7.69 -26.58 -15.17
CA GLU A 326 -8.47 -26.90 -13.98
C GLU A 326 -7.79 -26.37 -12.72
N ASP A 327 -8.59 -26.00 -11.73
CA ASP A 327 -8.14 -25.46 -10.45
C ASP A 327 -8.86 -26.15 -9.30
N GLU A 328 -8.13 -27.01 -8.57
CA GLU A 328 -8.64 -27.75 -7.43
C GLU A 328 -9.04 -26.86 -6.23
N TYR A 329 -8.51 -25.63 -6.16
CA TYR A 329 -8.76 -24.70 -5.05
C TYR A 329 -9.96 -23.78 -5.30
N GLY A 330 -10.57 -23.83 -6.49
CA GLY A 330 -11.71 -23.01 -6.88
C GLY A 330 -11.39 -21.51 -7.01
N VAL A 331 -10.10 -21.14 -7.23
CA VAL A 331 -9.65 -19.76 -7.44
C VAL A 331 -10.18 -19.24 -8.78
N ARG A 332 -10.07 -20.05 -9.85
CA ARG A 332 -10.60 -19.74 -11.18
C ARG A 332 -12.05 -19.29 -11.11
N GLN A 333 -12.90 -20.11 -10.48
CA GLN A 333 -14.33 -19.79 -10.37
C GLN A 333 -14.57 -18.50 -9.60
N ARG A 334 -13.89 -18.31 -8.46
CA ARG A 334 -14.04 -17.08 -7.65
C ARG A 334 -13.59 -15.83 -8.40
N LEU A 335 -12.53 -15.89 -9.20
CA LEU A 335 -12.06 -14.78 -10.02
C LEU A 335 -13.06 -14.46 -11.15
N VAL A 336 -13.61 -15.47 -11.82
CA VAL A 336 -14.65 -15.31 -12.85
C VAL A 336 -15.92 -14.68 -12.26
N GLU A 337 -16.37 -15.15 -11.10
CA GLU A 337 -17.51 -14.56 -10.39
C GLU A 337 -17.28 -13.11 -9.97
N LEU A 338 -16.04 -12.80 -9.52
CA LEU A 338 -15.67 -11.43 -9.18
C LEU A 338 -15.65 -10.54 -10.44
N ALA A 339 -15.06 -11.01 -11.53
CA ALA A 339 -15.01 -10.32 -12.81
C ALA A 339 -16.43 -10.00 -13.31
N ALA A 340 -17.32 -10.98 -13.27
CA ALA A 340 -18.74 -10.78 -13.65
C ALA A 340 -19.44 -9.71 -12.79
N ARG A 341 -19.20 -9.70 -11.47
CA ARG A 341 -19.75 -8.66 -10.58
C ARG A 341 -19.19 -7.25 -10.87
N LYS A 342 -17.94 -7.18 -11.35
CA LYS A 342 -17.24 -5.91 -11.61
C LYS A 342 -17.40 -5.41 -13.04
N GLY A 343 -17.96 -6.21 -13.93
CA GLY A 343 -18.08 -5.91 -15.36
C GLY A 343 -16.72 -5.99 -16.07
N THR A 344 -15.86 -6.88 -15.63
CA THR A 344 -14.56 -7.21 -16.21
C THR A 344 -14.72 -8.35 -17.20
N ASP A 345 -14.20 -8.21 -18.41
CA ASP A 345 -14.18 -9.28 -19.41
C ASP A 345 -13.18 -10.37 -18.98
N VAL A 346 -13.52 -11.63 -19.19
CA VAL A 346 -12.63 -12.77 -18.90
C VAL A 346 -12.22 -13.43 -20.20
N VAL A 347 -10.92 -13.62 -20.36
CA VAL A 347 -10.33 -14.31 -21.52
C VAL A 347 -9.48 -15.47 -21.02
N PHE A 348 -9.83 -16.68 -21.44
CA PHE A 348 -8.98 -17.86 -21.24
C PHE A 348 -7.97 -17.93 -22.40
N VAL A 349 -6.68 -17.88 -22.04
CA VAL A 349 -5.60 -17.79 -23.03
C VAL A 349 -5.25 -19.19 -23.54
N THR A 350 -5.68 -19.48 -24.77
CA THR A 350 -5.40 -20.74 -25.49
C THR A 350 -4.45 -20.57 -26.68
N SER A 351 -4.14 -19.33 -27.03
CA SER A 351 -3.17 -18.95 -28.08
C SER A 351 -2.47 -17.66 -27.68
N SER A 352 -1.28 -17.39 -28.24
CA SER A 352 -0.57 -16.12 -28.02
C SER A 352 -1.48 -14.93 -28.28
N THR A 353 -1.59 -14.07 -27.29
CA THR A 353 -2.44 -12.87 -27.34
C THR A 353 -1.57 -11.64 -27.18
N VAL A 354 -1.66 -10.71 -28.11
CA VAL A 354 -0.88 -9.46 -28.10
C VAL A 354 -1.78 -8.28 -27.77
N LEU A 355 -1.37 -7.48 -26.80
CA LEU A 355 -2.06 -6.30 -26.32
C LEU A 355 -1.16 -5.08 -26.49
N THR A 356 -1.72 -3.98 -26.97
CA THR A 356 -1.01 -2.70 -26.97
C THR A 356 -1.35 -1.91 -25.70
N LEU A 357 -0.32 -1.44 -25.02
CA LEU A 357 -0.41 -0.63 -23.81
C LEU A 357 0.43 0.64 -24.01
N GLY A 358 -0.19 1.71 -24.51
CA GLY A 358 0.53 2.93 -24.90
C GLY A 358 1.60 2.68 -25.96
N GLU A 359 2.88 2.86 -25.63
CA GLU A 359 4.01 2.63 -26.54
C GLU A 359 4.66 1.25 -26.38
N MET A 360 4.13 0.40 -25.49
CA MET A 360 4.60 -0.97 -25.31
C MET A 360 3.57 -2.00 -25.78
N THR A 361 4.02 -3.19 -26.09
CA THR A 361 3.17 -4.37 -26.30
C THR A 361 3.35 -5.36 -25.16
N LEU A 362 2.26 -6.03 -24.79
CA LEU A 362 2.25 -7.14 -23.85
C LEU A 362 1.75 -8.39 -24.59
N THR A 363 2.64 -9.35 -24.78
CA THR A 363 2.30 -10.65 -25.37
C THR A 363 2.10 -11.66 -24.24
N VAL A 364 0.92 -12.26 -24.17
CA VAL A 364 0.58 -13.31 -23.21
C VAL A 364 0.61 -14.64 -23.95
N TYR A 365 1.50 -15.53 -23.49
CA TYR A 365 1.64 -16.88 -24.04
C TYR A 365 0.80 -17.88 -23.24
N PRO A 366 0.07 -18.80 -23.93
CA PRO A 366 -0.66 -19.85 -23.26
C PRO A 366 0.27 -20.87 -22.60
N PRO A 367 -0.25 -21.76 -21.75
CA PRO A 367 0.53 -22.85 -21.17
C PRO A 367 1.21 -23.69 -22.26
N VAL A 368 2.52 -23.91 -22.12
CA VAL A 368 3.30 -24.78 -23.03
C VAL A 368 3.34 -26.24 -22.56
N ALA A 369 3.03 -26.49 -21.29
CA ALA A 369 2.85 -27.82 -20.73
C ALA A 369 1.37 -28.19 -20.78
N ALA A 370 1.05 -29.36 -21.37
CA ALA A 370 -0.34 -29.85 -21.42
C ALA A 370 -0.73 -30.58 -20.12
N GLU A 371 0.26 -31.08 -19.36
CA GLU A 371 0.08 -31.84 -18.13
C GLU A 371 1.13 -31.38 -17.11
N GLY A 372 0.86 -31.55 -15.84
CA GLY A 372 1.72 -31.13 -14.73
C GLY A 372 0.92 -30.50 -13.60
N ASP A 373 1.62 -29.94 -12.64
CA ASP A 373 0.98 -29.13 -11.60
C ASP A 373 0.63 -27.73 -12.11
N LEU A 374 -0.01 -26.92 -11.27
CA LEU A 374 -0.45 -25.56 -11.64
C LEU A 374 0.72 -24.66 -12.06
N ASN A 375 1.93 -24.88 -11.54
CA ASN A 375 3.10 -24.10 -11.89
C ASN A 375 3.51 -24.33 -13.36
N GLU A 376 3.48 -25.59 -13.80
CA GLU A 376 3.89 -25.97 -15.15
C GLU A 376 2.89 -25.53 -16.23
N GLN A 377 1.62 -25.39 -15.86
CA GLN A 377 0.52 -25.02 -16.75
C GLN A 377 0.23 -23.51 -16.70
N GLY A 378 1.22 -22.70 -16.33
CA GLY A 378 1.10 -21.26 -16.22
C GLY A 378 1.18 -20.50 -17.55
N LEU A 379 0.65 -19.27 -17.56
CA LEU A 379 0.87 -18.30 -18.62
C LEU A 379 2.24 -17.65 -18.44
N SER A 380 2.81 -17.15 -19.53
CA SER A 380 3.94 -16.24 -19.50
C SER A 380 3.55 -14.91 -20.13
N ALA A 381 4.23 -13.84 -19.74
CA ALA A 381 3.99 -12.52 -20.29
C ALA A 381 5.30 -11.85 -20.72
N LEU A 382 5.34 -11.37 -21.97
CA LEU A 382 6.47 -10.64 -22.55
C LEU A 382 6.02 -9.20 -22.79
N ALA A 383 6.65 -8.25 -22.11
CA ALA A 383 6.45 -6.83 -22.32
C ALA A 383 7.59 -6.28 -23.19
N THR A 384 7.26 -5.71 -24.34
CA THR A 384 8.23 -5.20 -25.34
C THR A 384 8.03 -3.71 -25.56
N ALA A 385 9.12 -2.93 -25.57
CA ALA A 385 9.13 -1.52 -25.91
C ALA A 385 10.39 -1.17 -26.75
N GLY A 386 10.23 -1.05 -28.06
CA GLY A 386 11.35 -0.95 -28.97
C GLY A 386 12.19 -2.23 -28.94
N ASP A 387 13.49 -2.08 -28.63
CA ASP A 387 14.43 -3.20 -28.51
C ASP A 387 14.58 -3.69 -27.06
N PHE A 388 13.70 -3.27 -26.14
CA PHE A 388 13.73 -3.68 -24.74
C PHE A 388 12.62 -4.66 -24.43
N ASP A 389 12.99 -5.79 -23.84
CA ASP A 389 12.11 -6.89 -23.52
C ASP A 389 12.18 -7.29 -22.03
N LEU A 390 11.01 -7.44 -21.42
CA LEU A 390 10.86 -7.94 -20.04
C LEU A 390 9.96 -9.16 -20.04
N LEU A 391 10.51 -10.29 -19.60
CA LEU A 391 9.80 -11.56 -19.55
C LEU A 391 9.39 -11.93 -18.11
N ILE A 392 8.15 -12.36 -17.94
CA ILE A 392 7.56 -12.87 -16.70
C ILE A 392 7.07 -14.28 -16.99
N THR A 393 7.56 -15.26 -16.24
CA THR A 393 7.31 -16.69 -16.49
C THR A 393 6.48 -17.37 -15.41
N GLY A 394 6.08 -16.63 -14.37
CA GLY A 394 5.40 -17.21 -13.20
C GLY A 394 6.28 -18.26 -12.52
N ASP A 395 5.70 -19.39 -12.13
CA ASP A 395 6.39 -20.40 -11.32
C ASP A 395 6.85 -21.62 -12.13
N MET A 396 7.13 -21.47 -13.43
CA MET A 396 7.57 -22.55 -14.28
C MET A 396 8.87 -23.21 -13.77
N ALA A 397 8.97 -24.53 -13.87
CA ALA A 397 10.23 -25.23 -13.68
C ALA A 397 11.05 -25.28 -14.99
N GLY A 398 12.34 -25.62 -14.89
CA GLY A 398 13.29 -25.52 -15.99
C GLY A 398 12.92 -26.32 -17.25
N ASN A 399 12.19 -27.42 -17.13
CA ASN A 399 11.68 -28.15 -18.29
C ASN A 399 10.67 -27.34 -19.08
N THR A 400 9.78 -26.63 -18.39
CA THR A 400 8.74 -25.80 -19.00
C THR A 400 9.33 -24.49 -19.52
N GLU A 401 10.33 -23.90 -18.83
CA GLU A 401 11.10 -22.76 -19.33
C GLU A 401 11.78 -23.08 -20.67
N ARG A 402 12.46 -24.23 -20.79
CA ARG A 402 13.06 -24.67 -22.07
C ARG A 402 12.01 -24.82 -23.17
N LYS A 403 10.90 -25.49 -22.83
CA LYS A 403 9.80 -25.68 -23.79
C LYS A 403 9.19 -24.35 -24.25
N LEU A 404 9.13 -23.35 -23.39
CA LEU A 404 8.69 -22.00 -23.75
C LEU A 404 9.61 -21.40 -24.82
N ALA A 405 10.93 -21.44 -24.62
CA ALA A 405 11.92 -20.94 -25.57
C ALA A 405 11.99 -21.77 -26.87
N GLU A 406 11.70 -23.06 -26.83
CA GLU A 406 11.60 -23.90 -28.02
C GLU A 406 10.32 -23.65 -28.83
N THR A 407 9.22 -23.32 -28.14
CA THR A 407 7.89 -23.15 -28.78
C THR A 407 7.73 -21.76 -29.39
N TYR A 408 8.26 -20.75 -28.72
CA TYR A 408 8.13 -19.36 -29.16
C TYR A 408 9.50 -18.73 -29.45
N PRO A 409 9.62 -17.94 -30.53
CA PRO A 409 10.84 -17.20 -30.83
C PRO A 409 10.97 -16.03 -29.86
N LEU A 410 11.51 -16.31 -28.65
CA LEU A 410 11.78 -15.25 -27.66
C LEU A 410 12.97 -14.42 -28.12
N PRO A 411 12.93 -13.09 -27.98
CA PRO A 411 14.08 -12.21 -28.24
C PRO A 411 15.15 -12.38 -27.14
N ASP A 412 16.28 -11.66 -27.29
CA ASP A 412 17.16 -11.40 -26.15
C ASP A 412 16.37 -10.60 -25.11
N ILE A 413 16.45 -10.96 -23.84
CA ILE A 413 15.63 -10.39 -22.76
C ILE A 413 16.52 -9.52 -21.87
N GLU A 414 16.25 -8.21 -21.78
CA GLU A 414 16.98 -7.35 -20.86
C GLU A 414 16.64 -7.65 -19.41
N VAL A 415 15.35 -7.93 -19.12
CA VAL A 415 14.89 -8.20 -17.75
C VAL A 415 14.05 -9.47 -17.67
N LEU A 416 14.50 -10.39 -16.85
CA LEU A 416 13.74 -11.58 -16.47
C LEU A 416 13.18 -11.43 -15.06
N VAL A 417 11.87 -11.55 -14.90
CA VAL A 417 11.28 -11.86 -13.59
C VAL A 417 11.44 -13.35 -13.39
N VAL A 418 12.33 -13.70 -12.44
CA VAL A 418 12.85 -15.05 -12.28
C VAL A 418 11.77 -15.98 -11.78
N SER A 419 11.60 -17.09 -12.49
CA SER A 419 10.55 -18.08 -12.22
C SER A 419 10.62 -18.62 -10.80
N HIS A 420 9.44 -18.84 -10.21
CA HIS A 420 9.22 -19.56 -8.97
C HIS A 420 10.08 -19.04 -7.81
N HIS A 421 10.16 -17.71 -7.73
CA HIS A 421 10.88 -16.98 -6.67
C HIS A 421 12.35 -17.39 -6.51
N GLY A 422 12.99 -17.89 -7.59
CA GLY A 422 14.35 -18.41 -7.57
C GLY A 422 14.45 -19.83 -6.99
N SER A 423 13.47 -20.67 -7.27
CA SER A 423 13.50 -22.11 -6.93
C SER A 423 14.73 -22.81 -7.52
N ARG A 424 15.21 -23.83 -6.84
CA ARG A 424 16.30 -24.68 -7.39
C ARG A 424 15.93 -25.39 -8.68
N TYR A 425 14.65 -25.57 -8.95
CA TYR A 425 14.13 -26.30 -10.11
C TYR A 425 13.83 -25.35 -11.29
N SER A 426 13.88 -24.04 -11.13
CA SER A 426 13.71 -23.03 -12.18
C SER A 426 15.04 -22.44 -12.64
N SER A 427 15.00 -21.51 -13.57
CA SER A 427 16.18 -20.84 -14.15
C SER A 427 17.13 -21.85 -14.82
N ASP A 428 16.59 -22.65 -15.74
CA ASP A 428 17.37 -23.64 -16.46
C ASP A 428 18.48 -23.00 -17.30
N GLU A 429 19.67 -23.59 -17.28
CA GLU A 429 20.86 -23.03 -17.96
C GLU A 429 20.64 -22.87 -19.47
N THR A 430 19.97 -23.84 -20.12
CA THR A 430 19.70 -23.82 -21.55
C THR A 430 18.72 -22.68 -21.89
N PHE A 431 17.68 -22.52 -21.06
CA PHE A 431 16.72 -21.42 -21.17
C PHE A 431 17.42 -20.08 -20.98
N LEU A 432 18.17 -19.90 -19.91
CA LEU A 432 18.89 -18.66 -19.62
C LEU A 432 19.88 -18.27 -20.73
N ARG A 433 20.58 -19.24 -21.31
CA ARG A 433 21.49 -19.01 -22.44
C ARG A 433 20.75 -18.67 -23.73
N ALA A 434 19.52 -19.13 -23.90
CA ALA A 434 18.69 -18.83 -25.04
C ALA A 434 18.15 -17.36 -25.00
N ILE A 435 17.71 -16.90 -23.82
CA ILE A 435 17.12 -15.57 -23.65
C ILE A 435 18.10 -14.50 -23.16
N ARG A 436 19.27 -14.87 -22.62
CA ARG A 436 20.40 -14.02 -22.21
C ARG A 436 20.01 -12.79 -21.37
N PRO A 437 19.33 -12.94 -20.24
CA PRO A 437 18.88 -11.81 -19.47
C PRO A 437 20.06 -11.03 -18.88
N GLU A 438 20.01 -9.67 -19.02
CA GLU A 438 20.99 -8.79 -18.38
C GLU A 438 20.68 -8.59 -16.89
N VAL A 439 19.39 -8.61 -16.53
CA VAL A 439 18.91 -8.42 -15.15
C VAL A 439 17.93 -9.52 -14.79
N GLY A 440 18.16 -10.16 -13.65
CA GLY A 440 17.22 -11.07 -13.00
C GLY A 440 16.54 -10.42 -11.80
N ILE A 441 15.23 -10.24 -11.84
CA ILE A 441 14.44 -9.75 -10.69
C ILE A 441 13.80 -10.94 -9.99
N ILE A 442 14.13 -11.16 -8.72
CA ILE A 442 13.56 -12.23 -7.91
C ILE A 442 12.53 -11.62 -6.95
N SER A 443 11.25 -11.91 -7.19
CA SER A 443 10.17 -11.57 -6.28
C SER A 443 10.14 -12.60 -5.15
N VAL A 444 10.58 -12.22 -3.94
CA VAL A 444 10.78 -13.16 -2.82
C VAL A 444 10.67 -12.43 -1.49
N GLY A 445 10.23 -13.11 -0.46
CA GLY A 445 10.16 -12.62 0.92
C GLY A 445 10.69 -13.62 1.94
N ASP A 446 10.38 -13.37 3.22
CA ASP A 446 10.71 -14.30 4.30
C ASP A 446 9.94 -15.62 4.08
N ASN A 447 10.66 -16.71 3.85
CA ASN A 447 10.06 -17.98 3.49
C ASN A 447 10.80 -19.16 4.13
N SER A 448 10.13 -20.31 4.19
CA SER A 448 10.69 -21.59 4.65
C SER A 448 11.07 -22.54 3.51
N TYR A 449 10.86 -22.14 2.27
CA TYR A 449 11.15 -22.97 1.07
C TYR A 449 12.62 -22.95 0.68
N GLY A 450 13.40 -22.01 1.19
CA GLY A 450 14.80 -21.81 0.84
C GLY A 450 14.97 -21.03 -0.48
N HIS A 451 14.02 -20.19 -0.83
CA HIS A 451 14.08 -19.31 -1.99
C HIS A 451 14.70 -17.95 -1.62
N PRO A 452 15.47 -17.32 -2.53
CA PRO A 452 16.03 -17.96 -3.71
C PRO A 452 17.08 -18.98 -3.33
N SER A 453 17.12 -20.08 -4.06
CA SER A 453 18.10 -21.14 -3.85
C SER A 453 19.50 -20.73 -4.32
N GLY A 454 20.56 -21.24 -3.67
CA GLY A 454 21.92 -20.99 -4.11
C GLY A 454 22.17 -21.42 -5.57
N GLN A 455 21.53 -22.50 -6.00
CA GLN A 455 21.64 -23.02 -7.37
C GLN A 455 21.02 -22.11 -8.43
N ALA A 456 19.85 -21.50 -8.13
CA ALA A 456 19.26 -20.53 -9.06
C ALA A 456 20.09 -19.25 -9.14
N MET A 457 20.62 -18.79 -7.99
CA MET A 457 21.52 -17.64 -7.94
C MET A 457 22.79 -17.87 -8.76
N GLU A 458 23.44 -19.03 -8.57
CA GLU A 458 24.66 -19.40 -9.30
C GLU A 458 24.43 -19.43 -10.82
N ARG A 459 23.31 -20.04 -11.29
CA ARG A 459 22.99 -20.07 -12.73
C ARG A 459 22.77 -18.67 -13.34
N LEU A 460 22.19 -17.75 -12.59
CA LEU A 460 22.02 -16.34 -13.03
C LEU A 460 23.36 -15.59 -13.02
N GLU A 461 24.20 -15.81 -12.00
CA GLU A 461 25.54 -15.24 -11.93
C GLU A 461 26.46 -15.76 -13.05
N ASP A 462 26.38 -17.05 -13.39
CA ASP A 462 27.18 -17.71 -14.43
C ASP A 462 26.92 -17.15 -15.84
N ILE A 463 25.72 -16.65 -16.11
CA ILE A 463 25.39 -15.95 -17.37
C ILE A 463 25.69 -14.45 -17.33
N GLY A 464 26.14 -13.91 -16.16
CA GLY A 464 26.47 -12.51 -15.97
C GLY A 464 25.28 -11.59 -15.70
N ALA A 465 24.12 -12.11 -15.30
CA ALA A 465 22.96 -11.31 -14.99
C ALA A 465 23.10 -10.57 -13.66
N ASP A 466 22.74 -9.29 -13.63
CA ASP A 466 22.61 -8.51 -12.39
C ASP A 466 21.34 -8.94 -11.63
N ILE A 467 21.52 -9.35 -10.36
CA ILE A 467 20.42 -9.90 -9.56
C ILE A 467 19.85 -8.89 -8.59
N TRP A 468 18.55 -8.63 -8.71
CA TRP A 468 17.77 -7.78 -7.81
C TRP A 468 16.71 -8.62 -7.08
N ARG A 469 16.58 -8.40 -5.75
CA ARG A 469 15.67 -9.21 -4.91
C ARG A 469 14.77 -8.30 -4.10
N THR A 470 13.46 -8.56 -4.11
CA THR A 470 12.50 -7.73 -3.37
C THR A 470 12.68 -7.79 -1.86
N ASP A 471 13.15 -8.90 -1.29
CA ASP A 471 13.46 -9.03 0.15
C ASP A 471 14.67 -8.21 0.62
N ARG A 472 15.51 -7.73 -0.30
CA ARG A 472 16.71 -6.93 -0.01
C ARG A 472 16.57 -5.48 -0.42
N GLN A 473 16.08 -5.22 -1.61
CA GLN A 473 15.95 -3.89 -2.20
C GLN A 473 14.55 -3.29 -2.04
N GLY A 474 13.56 -4.07 -1.56
CA GLY A 474 12.15 -3.68 -1.61
C GLY A 474 11.63 -3.73 -3.04
N THR A 475 10.60 -2.96 -3.32
CA THR A 475 10.03 -2.85 -4.68
C THR A 475 11.07 -2.40 -5.70
N VAL A 476 11.26 -3.18 -6.77
CA VAL A 476 12.21 -2.93 -7.86
C VAL A 476 11.51 -2.26 -9.04
N ARG A 477 12.05 -1.13 -9.52
CA ARG A 477 11.50 -0.40 -10.66
C ARG A 477 12.44 -0.44 -11.86
N VAL A 478 11.89 -0.80 -13.00
CA VAL A 478 12.52 -0.69 -14.31
C VAL A 478 11.86 0.46 -15.08
N THR A 479 12.64 1.28 -15.76
CA THR A 479 12.13 2.38 -16.59
C THR A 479 12.90 2.44 -17.89
N VAL A 480 12.21 2.25 -18.99
CA VAL A 480 12.74 2.38 -20.34
C VAL A 480 12.44 3.78 -20.82
N LYS A 481 13.50 4.53 -21.20
CA LYS A 481 13.36 5.86 -21.79
C LYS A 481 13.41 5.71 -23.30
N GLY A 482 12.50 6.37 -24.01
CA GLY A 482 12.59 6.45 -25.48
C GLY A 482 13.89 7.16 -25.90
N GLU A 483 14.46 6.75 -27.01
CA GLU A 483 15.50 7.52 -27.69
C GLU A 483 14.90 8.87 -28.13
N ASN A 484 15.51 9.98 -27.69
CA ASN A 484 15.19 11.34 -28.15
C ASN A 484 15.93 11.64 -29.45
#